data_f65ce23ac9c3b88aea269668bb0f2b04
#
_entry.id   f65ce23ac9c3b88aea269668bb0f2b04
#
_cell.length_a   1.000
_cell.length_b   1.000
_cell.length_c   1.000
_cell.angle_alpha   90.00
_cell.angle_beta   90.00
_cell.angle_gamma   90.00
#
_symmetry.space_group_name_H-M   'P 1'
#
loop_
_entity.id
_entity.type
_entity.pdbx_description
1 polymer ?
#
loop_
_entity_poly.entity_id
_entity_poly.type
_entity_poly.pdbx_seq_one_letter_code
_entity_poly.pdbx_strand_id
1 'polypeptide(L)'
;MSGDWSIDLTDFTSLQGILDRLLRETQTTPDLGDPMVAYRYLNARRQAMKDAYKQRPLLRIWDKHHRYIADLAGEKSVVVEEVMADSGTATVVIKHSNWLSKFLLYDRRAEEDIQFTLDPNPTNRSWQNRWGGKIVNVNAVRDKDGLHTVELEMVHNREHAKHILGGANPLLPPEIQFPKMFFLPWNMRTAGSIIMFLNLARQFFPLLSIPTNIFNPGAWLGVRDVIGGLNPLAWPIQVQFVNPLFDQSRTTILSSRWQDLHTVLAAPMQDAGCMLRAYTWLTEDDTSPHPELGALGDALARPTRNCVVFAFEDKSGVTGPTGTLIDGPLRLIAETADDLITNVIVPPGMYDEDGDGKTDPLIRKWLGFAPAKPKVVFREGEYTGIIDAKRSMKGSTAKTVMTGSRSPAWLNQLQTFGIKYGLSQLSAVISYVLGAYQQPGTPGLEELYQGQLDNTLFAWQRFTDPRRVLLMGDLGFLEHFEQGQGTAYTSAGILDLRNGHWKTRAFVSFKTSIRNGMPWIADEHFTLGDRVAFQLGSVLHVDQVSAIRRSYDADSPLLVELSLGQDLDEEDPVAKAMRTLAGFWNLAGTFFGSDSMF
;
A
#
# COMPACT_ATOMS: atom_id res chain seq x y z
N MET A 1 0.63 40.68 -37.09
CA MET A 1 1.06 41.08 -35.73
C MET A 1 2.33 40.31 -35.41
N SER A 2 3.48 40.97 -35.52
CA SER A 2 4.79 40.38 -35.24
C SER A 2 4.97 40.36 -33.74
N GLY A 3 4.78 39.19 -33.14
CA GLY A 3 5.15 38.98 -31.75
C GLY A 3 6.66 38.93 -31.61
N ASP A 4 7.18 39.83 -30.82
CA ASP A 4 8.61 39.97 -30.53
C ASP A 4 9.02 38.78 -29.64
N TRP A 5 9.72 37.82 -30.23
CA TRP A 5 10.22 36.63 -29.56
C TRP A 5 11.63 36.90 -29.02
N SER A 6 11.74 37.79 -28.05
CA SER A 6 12.96 37.90 -27.27
C SER A 6 13.03 36.69 -26.31
N ILE A 7 13.86 35.72 -26.66
CA ILE A 7 14.14 34.58 -25.81
C ILE A 7 15.09 35.07 -24.70
N ASP A 8 14.56 35.19 -23.51
CA ASP A 8 15.36 35.46 -22.31
C ASP A 8 16.17 34.19 -21.95
N LEU A 9 17.46 34.23 -22.22
CA LEU A 9 18.35 33.09 -22.03
C LEU A 9 18.63 32.77 -20.56
N THR A 10 18.20 33.60 -19.62
CA THR A 10 18.39 33.41 -18.19
C THR A 10 17.43 32.37 -17.60
N ASP A 11 16.31 32.06 -18.24
CA ASP A 11 15.34 31.04 -17.82
C ASP A 11 15.74 29.61 -18.21
N PHE A 12 16.84 29.42 -18.94
CA PHE A 12 17.31 28.09 -19.38
C PHE A 12 18.16 27.33 -18.36
N THR A 13 18.27 27.83 -17.13
CA THR A 13 19.15 27.24 -16.12
C THR A 13 18.55 26.03 -15.39
N SER A 14 17.27 25.75 -15.54
CA SER A 14 16.64 24.55 -14.99
C SER A 14 15.85 23.77 -16.05
N LEU A 15 16.01 22.45 -16.08
CA LEU A 15 15.21 21.54 -16.92
C LEU A 15 13.70 21.73 -16.71
N GLN A 16 13.29 22.10 -15.52
CA GLN A 16 11.89 22.38 -15.18
C GLN A 16 11.42 23.72 -15.77
N GLY A 17 12.26 24.74 -15.79
CA GLY A 17 11.93 26.00 -16.48
C GLY A 17 11.68 25.76 -17.97
N ILE A 18 12.48 24.87 -18.58
CA ILE A 18 12.31 24.47 -19.99
C ILE A 18 11.05 23.61 -20.16
N LEU A 19 10.83 22.63 -19.29
CA LEU A 19 9.64 21.76 -19.33
C LEU A 19 8.35 22.51 -18.96
N ASP A 20 8.36 23.34 -17.94
CA ASP A 20 7.21 24.19 -17.55
C ASP A 20 6.89 25.24 -18.61
N ARG A 21 7.90 25.73 -19.30
CA ARG A 21 7.70 26.60 -20.45
C ARG A 21 7.15 25.84 -21.64
N LEU A 22 7.68 24.66 -21.95
CA LEU A 22 7.17 23.75 -22.98
C LEU A 22 5.75 23.25 -22.63
N LEU A 23 5.44 23.00 -21.36
CA LEU A 23 4.10 22.61 -20.90
C LEU A 23 3.13 23.81 -20.83
N ARG A 24 3.59 25.01 -20.49
CA ARG A 24 2.77 26.23 -20.55
C ARG A 24 2.54 26.68 -22.00
N GLU A 25 3.50 26.53 -22.88
CA GLU A 25 3.36 26.76 -24.32
C GLU A 25 2.47 25.70 -24.99
N THR A 26 2.28 24.52 -24.39
CA THR A 26 1.30 23.50 -24.85
C THR A 26 -0.14 23.78 -24.43
N GLN A 27 -0.40 24.72 -23.53
CA GLN A 27 -1.76 25.26 -23.35
C GLN A 27 -2.18 26.22 -24.50
N THR A 28 -1.22 26.82 -25.19
CA THR A 28 -1.40 27.32 -26.53
C THR A 28 -0.65 26.37 -27.45
N THR A 29 -1.35 25.40 -28.05
CA THR A 29 -0.76 24.53 -29.07
C THR A 29 0.01 25.42 -30.05
N PRO A 30 1.37 25.31 -30.16
CA PRO A 30 2.10 26.07 -31.15
C PRO A 30 1.47 25.71 -32.49
N ASP A 31 1.35 26.67 -33.37
CA ASP A 31 0.89 26.42 -34.74
C ASP A 31 1.88 25.48 -35.40
N LEU A 32 1.63 24.18 -35.24
CA LEU A 32 2.45 23.10 -35.83
C LEU A 32 2.33 23.05 -37.36
N GLY A 33 1.54 23.95 -37.94
CA GLY A 33 1.45 24.16 -39.38
C GLY A 33 2.73 24.76 -39.97
N ASP A 34 3.54 25.50 -39.18
CA ASP A 34 4.89 25.87 -39.59
C ASP A 34 5.91 24.77 -39.32
N PRO A 35 6.51 24.15 -40.36
CA PRO A 35 7.49 23.06 -40.18
C PRO A 35 8.71 23.44 -39.33
N MET A 36 9.10 24.75 -39.34
CA MET A 36 10.24 25.20 -38.54
C MET A 36 9.90 25.34 -37.07
N VAL A 37 8.69 25.77 -36.74
CA VAL A 37 8.19 25.82 -35.36
C VAL A 37 8.04 24.40 -34.82
N ALA A 38 7.43 23.51 -35.58
CA ALA A 38 7.31 22.10 -35.23
C ALA A 38 8.67 21.43 -35.00
N TYR A 39 9.64 21.67 -35.88
CA TYR A 39 11.00 21.12 -35.74
C TYR A 39 11.70 21.63 -34.48
N ARG A 40 11.66 22.94 -34.21
CA ARG A 40 12.27 23.53 -33.00
C ARG A 40 11.64 22.96 -31.73
N TYR A 41 10.34 22.88 -31.69
CA TYR A 41 9.59 22.31 -30.57
C TYR A 41 9.97 20.85 -30.32
N LEU A 42 9.93 20.00 -31.35
CA LEU A 42 10.28 18.58 -31.24
C LEU A 42 11.75 18.39 -30.88
N ASN A 43 12.64 19.21 -31.40
CA ASN A 43 14.06 19.13 -31.10
C ASN A 43 14.39 19.58 -29.67
N ALA A 44 13.76 20.67 -29.18
CA ALA A 44 13.90 21.11 -27.80
C ALA A 44 13.37 20.04 -26.81
N ARG A 45 12.23 19.44 -27.11
CA ARG A 45 11.67 18.34 -26.32
C ARG A 45 12.59 17.11 -26.32
N ARG A 46 13.12 16.73 -27.48
CA ARG A 46 14.07 15.62 -27.59
C ARG A 46 15.35 15.90 -26.80
N GLN A 47 15.86 17.13 -26.82
CA GLN A 47 17.06 17.50 -26.07
C GLN A 47 16.80 17.46 -24.56
N ALA A 48 15.69 18.03 -24.09
CA ALA A 48 15.29 17.97 -22.69
C ALA A 48 15.16 16.52 -22.18
N MET A 49 14.58 15.61 -22.99
CA MET A 49 14.53 14.18 -22.68
C MET A 49 15.92 13.55 -22.56
N LYS A 50 16.82 13.88 -23.48
CA LYS A 50 18.20 13.35 -23.44
C LYS A 50 18.97 13.84 -22.23
N ASP A 51 18.77 15.09 -21.85
CA ASP A 51 19.46 15.70 -20.71
C ASP A 51 18.92 15.16 -19.38
N ALA A 52 17.61 14.96 -19.26
CA ALA A 52 17.00 14.28 -18.12
C ALA A 52 17.52 12.84 -17.96
N TYR A 53 17.70 12.13 -19.07
CA TYR A 53 18.24 10.77 -19.08
C TYR A 53 19.71 10.67 -18.63
N LYS A 54 20.52 11.72 -18.87
CA LYS A 54 21.96 11.74 -18.52
C LYS A 54 22.22 12.21 -17.11
N GLN A 55 21.24 12.78 -16.43
CA GLN A 55 21.41 13.33 -15.11
C GLN A 55 21.63 12.22 -14.08
N ARG A 56 22.70 12.35 -13.29
CA ARG A 56 22.94 11.47 -12.12
C ARG A 56 22.20 12.05 -10.92
N PRO A 57 21.51 11.22 -10.15
CA PRO A 57 20.88 11.66 -8.91
C PRO A 57 21.89 12.24 -7.92
N LEU A 58 21.46 13.18 -7.10
CA LEU A 58 22.24 13.70 -5.99
C LEU A 58 21.99 12.84 -4.75
N LEU A 59 23.07 12.29 -4.21
CA LEU A 59 23.05 11.47 -2.99
C LEU A 59 23.61 12.27 -1.83
N ARG A 60 22.88 12.35 -0.72
CA ARG A 60 23.33 13.09 0.47
C ARG A 60 23.17 12.29 1.75
N ILE A 61 24.12 12.45 2.65
CA ILE A 61 24.15 11.82 3.97
C ILE A 61 23.94 12.84 5.06
N TRP A 62 23.13 12.47 6.05
CA TRP A 62 22.69 13.31 7.14
C TRP A 62 22.90 12.61 8.47
N ASP A 63 23.14 13.38 9.53
CA ASP A 63 23.26 12.86 10.89
C ASP A 63 21.88 12.45 11.49
N LYS A 64 21.91 11.92 12.70
CA LYS A 64 20.73 11.53 13.49
C LYS A 64 19.71 12.66 13.74
N HIS A 65 20.12 13.92 13.57
CA HIS A 65 19.26 15.11 13.69
C HIS A 65 18.86 15.69 12.33
N HIS A 66 19.16 14.97 11.26
CA HIS A 66 18.94 15.39 9.87
C HIS A 66 19.74 16.64 9.49
N ARG A 67 20.96 16.77 10.03
CA ARG A 67 21.92 17.81 9.64
C ARG A 67 22.85 17.26 8.57
N TYR A 68 23.18 18.09 7.60
CA TYR A 68 24.03 17.70 6.47
C TYR A 68 25.43 17.26 6.95
N ILE A 69 25.88 16.13 6.45
CA ILE A 69 27.24 15.61 6.64
C ILE A 69 28.04 15.76 5.36
N ALA A 70 27.56 15.16 4.25
CA ALA A 70 28.27 15.16 3.00
C ALA A 70 27.40 14.73 1.82
N ASP A 71 27.84 15.10 0.60
CA ASP A 71 27.40 14.48 -0.62
C ASP A 71 28.14 13.15 -0.80
N LEU A 72 27.42 12.12 -1.16
CA LEU A 72 27.99 10.82 -1.47
C LEU A 72 28.34 10.81 -2.95
N ALA A 73 29.65 10.89 -3.23
CA ALA A 73 30.18 10.86 -4.58
C ALA A 73 31.12 9.65 -4.77
N GLY A 74 31.21 9.15 -5.98
CA GLY A 74 32.06 8.02 -6.35
C GLY A 74 31.42 6.67 -6.01
N GLU A 75 30.12 6.63 -6.01
CA GLU A 75 29.32 5.40 -5.96
C GLU A 75 29.62 4.52 -7.18
N LYS A 76 29.66 3.20 -6.98
CA LYS A 76 29.79 2.20 -8.03
C LYS A 76 28.44 1.81 -8.59
N SER A 77 27.50 1.56 -7.72
CA SER A 77 26.12 1.23 -8.09
C SER A 77 25.16 1.75 -7.04
N VAL A 78 24.00 2.12 -7.49
CA VAL A 78 22.87 2.57 -6.68
C VAL A 78 21.62 1.87 -7.16
N VAL A 79 20.89 1.29 -6.23
CA VAL A 79 19.58 0.70 -6.45
C VAL A 79 18.67 1.24 -5.37
N VAL A 80 17.57 1.85 -5.77
CA VAL A 80 16.58 2.44 -4.85
C VAL A 80 15.20 1.99 -5.29
N GLU A 81 14.44 1.47 -4.38
CA GLU A 81 13.09 0.99 -4.61
C GLU A 81 12.09 1.74 -3.73
N GLU A 82 10.96 2.07 -4.30
CA GLU A 82 9.80 2.62 -3.60
C GLU A 82 8.58 1.75 -3.90
N VAL A 83 7.90 1.25 -2.87
CA VAL A 83 6.79 0.30 -2.98
C VAL A 83 5.53 0.91 -2.38
N MET A 84 4.39 0.73 -3.04
CA MET A 84 3.12 1.35 -2.65
C MET A 84 2.59 0.83 -1.30
N ALA A 85 2.66 -0.49 -1.09
CA ALA A 85 2.06 -1.12 0.09
C ALA A 85 3.04 -1.29 1.26
N ASP A 86 4.34 -1.19 1.04
CA ASP A 86 5.37 -1.43 2.05
C ASP A 86 6.49 -0.39 1.99
N SER A 87 7.47 -0.52 2.87
CA SER A 87 8.68 0.32 2.87
C SER A 87 9.63 -0.16 1.79
N GLY A 88 10.02 0.74 0.92
CA GLY A 88 11.04 0.47 -0.09
C GLY A 88 12.43 0.33 0.55
N THR A 89 13.36 -0.21 -0.22
CA THR A 89 14.75 -0.40 0.19
C THR A 89 15.71 0.33 -0.75
N ALA A 90 16.92 0.58 -0.30
CA ALA A 90 17.99 1.05 -1.17
C ALA A 90 19.30 0.39 -0.83
N THR A 91 20.12 0.19 -1.85
CA THR A 91 21.48 -0.32 -1.74
C THR A 91 22.42 0.58 -2.51
N VAL A 92 23.47 1.06 -1.85
CA VAL A 92 24.49 1.89 -2.46
C VAL A 92 25.86 1.26 -2.22
N VAL A 93 26.60 1.02 -3.28
CA VAL A 93 27.96 0.46 -3.22
C VAL A 93 28.97 1.56 -3.48
N ILE A 94 29.88 1.77 -2.54
CA ILE A 94 30.96 2.76 -2.60
C ILE A 94 32.32 2.10 -2.46
N LYS A 95 33.39 2.80 -2.86
CA LYS A 95 34.77 2.32 -2.68
C LYS A 95 35.14 2.39 -1.19
N HIS A 96 35.82 1.34 -0.67
CA HIS A 96 36.30 1.34 0.71
C HIS A 96 37.32 2.47 1.00
N SER A 97 38.08 2.92 -0.02
CA SER A 97 39.04 4.00 0.11
C SER A 97 38.40 5.39 0.32
N ASN A 98 37.07 5.51 0.12
CA ASN A 98 36.36 6.76 0.35
C ASN A 98 36.42 7.11 1.85
N TRP A 99 36.66 8.40 2.19
CA TRP A 99 36.68 8.87 3.59
C TRP A 99 35.36 8.59 4.30
N LEU A 100 34.25 8.67 3.57
CA LEU A 100 32.91 8.40 4.09
C LEU A 100 32.75 6.92 4.49
N SER A 101 33.37 5.99 3.75
CA SER A 101 33.40 4.57 4.14
C SER A 101 34.10 4.38 5.48
N LYS A 102 35.20 5.08 5.71
CA LYS A 102 35.91 5.03 7.00
C LYS A 102 35.07 5.61 8.14
N PHE A 103 34.44 6.75 7.88
CA PHE A 103 33.52 7.37 8.84
C PHE A 103 32.37 6.44 9.22
N LEU A 104 31.69 5.83 8.23
CA LEU A 104 30.53 4.97 8.47
C LEU A 104 30.89 3.63 9.15
N LEU A 105 32.10 3.10 8.89
CA LEU A 105 32.52 1.80 9.44
C LEU A 105 33.20 1.91 10.81
N TYR A 106 33.99 2.97 11.04
CA TYR A 106 34.92 2.99 12.17
C TYR A 106 34.75 4.19 13.11
N ASP A 107 34.37 5.35 12.58
CA ASP A 107 34.38 6.59 13.38
C ASP A 107 33.03 6.81 14.10
N ARG A 108 31.90 6.36 13.49
CA ARG A 108 30.59 6.47 14.11
C ARG A 108 30.36 5.36 15.13
N ARG A 109 29.49 5.63 16.12
CA ARG A 109 28.95 4.57 16.99
C ARG A 109 27.86 3.80 16.28
N ALA A 110 27.72 2.50 16.56
CA ALA A 110 26.72 1.65 15.94
C ALA A 110 25.27 2.10 16.24
N GLU A 111 25.03 2.72 17.40
CA GLU A 111 23.72 3.24 17.81
C GLU A 111 23.35 4.58 17.15
N GLU A 112 24.30 5.24 16.46
CA GLU A 112 24.02 6.51 15.79
C GLU A 112 23.35 6.28 14.47
N ASP A 113 22.15 6.79 14.31
CA ASP A 113 21.40 6.73 13.08
C ASP A 113 21.98 7.69 12.04
N ILE A 114 22.07 7.21 10.81
CA ILE A 114 22.44 8.01 9.64
C ILE A 114 21.30 8.01 8.67
N GLN A 115 20.89 9.21 8.25
CA GLN A 115 19.84 9.39 7.26
C GLN A 115 20.47 9.57 5.87
N PHE A 116 19.72 9.17 4.86
CA PHE A 116 20.14 9.24 3.47
C PHE A 116 19.03 9.85 2.63
N THR A 117 19.40 10.67 1.65
CA THR A 117 18.47 11.20 0.65
C THR A 117 19.03 11.06 -0.75
N LEU A 118 18.14 10.77 -1.69
CA LEU A 118 18.41 10.75 -3.11
C LEU A 118 17.45 11.72 -3.79
N ASP A 119 18.00 12.73 -4.45
CA ASP A 119 17.27 13.66 -5.31
C ASP A 119 17.45 13.20 -6.77
N PRO A 120 16.39 12.69 -7.44
CA PRO A 120 16.52 12.18 -8.81
C PRO A 120 16.94 13.25 -9.79
N ASN A 121 16.50 14.48 -9.58
CA ASN A 121 16.85 15.65 -10.38
C ASN A 121 17.66 16.65 -9.53
N PRO A 122 18.99 16.69 -9.65
CA PRO A 122 19.84 17.55 -8.83
C PRO A 122 19.67 19.04 -9.13
N THR A 123 19.23 19.41 -10.33
CA THR A 123 19.04 20.80 -10.75
C THR A 123 17.66 21.35 -10.34
N ASN A 124 16.68 20.47 -10.20
CA ASN A 124 15.33 20.82 -9.78
C ASN A 124 14.89 19.91 -8.63
N ARG A 125 15.41 20.21 -7.45
CA ARG A 125 15.14 19.42 -6.25
C ARG A 125 13.76 19.75 -5.69
N SER A 126 13.01 18.70 -5.37
CA SER A 126 11.70 18.83 -4.74
C SER A 126 11.54 17.75 -3.67
N TRP A 127 10.95 18.12 -2.54
CA TRP A 127 10.63 17.16 -1.49
C TRP A 127 9.68 16.05 -1.97
N GLN A 128 8.84 16.34 -2.97
CA GLN A 128 7.88 15.37 -3.52
C GLN A 128 8.55 14.23 -4.29
N ASN A 129 9.73 14.50 -4.87
CA ASN A 129 10.46 13.56 -5.74
C ASN A 129 11.66 12.95 -5.02
N ARG A 130 11.98 13.45 -3.84
CA ARG A 130 13.12 12.99 -3.03
C ARG A 130 12.81 11.68 -2.37
N TRP A 131 13.66 10.67 -2.60
CA TRP A 131 13.68 9.47 -1.80
C TRP A 131 14.45 9.73 -0.52
N GLY A 132 13.90 9.35 0.62
CA GLY A 132 14.58 9.47 1.90
C GLY A 132 14.49 8.20 2.73
N GLY A 133 15.56 7.87 3.42
CA GLY A 133 15.63 6.67 4.23
C GLY A 133 16.74 6.70 5.27
N LYS A 134 16.82 5.62 6.02
CA LYS A 134 17.79 5.40 7.09
C LYS A 134 18.74 4.28 6.69
N ILE A 135 20.04 4.45 6.95
CA ILE A 135 21.02 3.39 6.79
C ILE A 135 20.85 2.39 7.93
N VAL A 136 20.55 1.14 7.58
CA VAL A 136 20.36 0.04 8.53
C VAL A 136 21.65 -0.74 8.69
N ASN A 137 22.27 -1.15 7.57
CA ASN A 137 23.49 -1.94 7.57
C ASN A 137 24.59 -1.26 6.75
N VAL A 138 25.82 -1.41 7.22
CA VAL A 138 27.03 -0.99 6.51
C VAL A 138 27.97 -2.19 6.45
N ASN A 139 28.12 -2.77 5.27
CA ASN A 139 28.87 -3.99 5.05
C ASN A 139 30.19 -3.69 4.31
N ALA A 140 31.33 -4.01 4.89
CA ALA A 140 32.60 -3.99 4.19
C ALA A 140 32.80 -5.34 3.50
N VAL A 141 32.85 -5.33 2.18
CA VAL A 141 32.99 -6.52 1.35
C VAL A 141 34.33 -6.54 0.64
N ARG A 142 35.05 -7.64 0.72
CA ARG A 142 36.22 -7.91 -0.09
C ARG A 142 35.90 -8.99 -1.09
N ASP A 143 35.97 -8.66 -2.35
CA ASP A 143 35.78 -9.63 -3.43
C ASP A 143 36.99 -10.55 -3.59
N LYS A 144 36.79 -11.68 -4.30
CA LYS A 144 37.84 -12.65 -4.61
C LYS A 144 39.01 -12.04 -5.38
N ASP A 145 38.75 -11.01 -6.17
CA ASP A 145 39.74 -10.24 -6.91
C ASP A 145 40.50 -9.20 -6.08
N GLY A 146 40.26 -9.18 -4.75
CA GLY A 146 40.88 -8.27 -3.82
C GLY A 146 40.29 -6.85 -3.82
N LEU A 147 39.17 -6.64 -4.49
CA LEU A 147 38.48 -5.36 -4.52
C LEU A 147 37.73 -5.13 -3.20
N HIS A 148 38.02 -4.00 -2.56
CA HIS A 148 37.33 -3.60 -1.33
C HIS A 148 36.22 -2.60 -1.63
N THR A 149 35.00 -2.95 -1.26
CA THR A 149 33.81 -2.11 -1.39
C THR A 149 33.08 -2.02 -0.05
N VAL A 150 32.26 -1.00 0.10
CA VAL A 150 31.33 -0.85 1.21
C VAL A 150 29.94 -0.77 0.63
N GLU A 151 29.09 -1.64 1.10
CA GLU A 151 27.69 -1.73 0.74
C GLU A 151 26.85 -1.11 1.86
N LEU A 152 26.04 -0.13 1.51
CA LEU A 152 25.11 0.56 2.40
C LEU A 152 23.70 0.04 2.11
N GLU A 153 23.08 -0.62 3.08
CA GLU A 153 21.70 -1.06 3.00
C GLU A 153 20.81 -0.08 3.77
N MET A 154 19.76 0.35 3.13
CA MET A 154 18.87 1.40 3.64
C MET A 154 17.41 0.99 3.51
N VAL A 155 16.58 1.52 4.41
CA VAL A 155 15.13 1.40 4.36
C VAL A 155 14.51 2.79 4.21
N HIS A 156 13.43 2.85 3.45
CA HIS A 156 12.69 4.09 3.21
C HIS A 156 12.05 4.63 4.49
N ASN A 157 11.89 5.93 4.60
CA ASN A 157 11.31 6.60 5.78
C ASN A 157 9.87 6.17 6.11
N ARG A 158 9.17 5.51 5.19
CA ARG A 158 7.86 4.89 5.46
C ARG A 158 7.95 3.81 6.57
N GLU A 159 9.14 3.23 6.79
CA GLU A 159 9.39 2.24 7.84
C GLU A 159 9.05 2.76 9.24
N HIS A 160 9.15 4.08 9.48
CA HIS A 160 8.73 4.66 10.75
C HIS A 160 7.29 4.32 11.14
N ALA A 161 6.39 4.09 10.17
CA ALA A 161 5.00 3.70 10.45
C ALA A 161 4.89 2.33 11.13
N LYS A 162 5.86 1.42 10.93
CA LYS A 162 5.93 0.12 11.61
C LYS A 162 6.41 0.24 13.06
N HIS A 163 6.98 1.39 13.43
CA HIS A 163 7.52 1.67 14.76
C HIS A 163 6.69 2.71 15.53
N ILE A 164 5.52 3.08 15.02
CA ILE A 164 4.57 3.95 15.72
C ILE A 164 3.35 3.08 16.10
N LEU A 165 3.16 2.91 17.40
CA LEU A 165 2.03 2.11 17.91
C LEU A 165 0.76 2.96 17.98
N GLY A 166 -0.35 2.43 17.48
CA GLY A 166 -1.66 3.04 17.59
C GLY A 166 -2.30 2.78 18.97
N GLY A 167 -2.20 3.73 19.88
CA GLY A 167 -2.81 3.64 21.21
C GLY A 167 -4.33 3.56 21.13
N ALA A 168 -4.94 2.86 22.08
CA ALA A 168 -6.41 2.81 22.20
C ALA A 168 -6.97 4.22 22.47
N ASN A 169 -6.31 4.98 23.33
CA ASN A 169 -6.52 6.41 23.48
C ASN A 169 -5.17 7.12 23.45
N PRO A 170 -4.80 7.75 22.35
CA PRO A 170 -3.50 8.44 22.22
C PRO A 170 -3.35 9.64 23.16
N LEU A 171 -4.45 10.17 23.72
CA LEU A 171 -4.43 11.31 24.64
C LEU A 171 -4.23 10.90 26.10
N LEU A 172 -4.31 9.61 26.42
CA LEU A 172 -4.13 9.09 27.76
C LEU A 172 -2.84 8.26 27.85
N PRO A 173 -2.23 8.17 29.05
CA PRO A 173 -1.07 7.33 29.26
C PRO A 173 -1.43 5.84 29.08
N PRO A 174 -0.46 4.98 28.73
CA PRO A 174 -0.70 3.56 28.45
C PRO A 174 -1.38 2.79 29.60
N GLU A 175 -1.22 3.23 30.83
CA GLU A 175 -1.79 2.60 32.03
C GLU A 175 -3.29 2.87 32.19
N ILE A 176 -3.80 3.92 31.57
CA ILE A 176 -5.20 4.33 31.67
C ILE A 176 -5.74 4.53 30.26
N GLN A 177 -6.30 3.46 29.70
CA GLN A 177 -6.84 3.48 28.35
C GLN A 177 -8.36 3.33 28.38
N PHE A 178 -9.05 4.44 28.13
CA PHE A 178 -10.49 4.48 27.95
C PHE A 178 -10.82 5.42 26.78
N PRO A 179 -11.59 4.98 25.80
CA PRO A 179 -12.18 3.64 25.60
C PRO A 179 -11.15 2.54 25.34
N LYS A 180 -11.55 1.27 25.39
CA LYS A 180 -10.66 0.10 25.22
C LYS A 180 -9.97 0.03 23.87
N MET A 181 -10.50 0.72 22.86
CA MET A 181 -10.02 0.68 21.48
C MET A 181 -10.17 2.06 20.85
N PHE A 182 -9.19 2.49 20.08
CA PHE A 182 -9.33 3.65 19.19
C PHE A 182 -10.30 3.30 18.08
N PHE A 183 -11.19 4.20 17.77
CA PHE A 183 -12.19 4.02 16.76
C PHE A 183 -12.46 5.33 16.03
N LEU A 184 -12.36 5.32 14.70
CA LEU A 184 -12.59 6.49 13.87
C LEU A 184 -13.23 6.10 12.53
N PRO A 185 -14.55 6.25 12.34
CA PRO A 185 -15.21 6.12 11.06
C PRO A 185 -15.14 7.45 10.32
N TRP A 186 -14.29 7.54 9.31
CA TRP A 186 -14.13 8.75 8.51
C TRP A 186 -13.54 8.42 7.14
N ASN A 187 -13.45 9.42 6.25
CA ASN A 187 -12.76 9.27 4.97
C ASN A 187 -11.29 8.94 5.21
N MET A 188 -10.73 8.01 4.42
CA MET A 188 -9.46 7.33 4.71
C MET A 188 -8.28 8.30 4.88
N ARG A 189 -8.17 9.32 4.00
CA ARG A 189 -7.06 10.28 4.08
C ARG A 189 -7.10 11.06 5.40
N THR A 190 -8.26 11.56 5.74
CA THR A 190 -8.48 12.30 7.00
C THR A 190 -8.30 11.40 8.21
N ALA A 191 -8.90 10.21 8.20
CA ALA A 191 -8.80 9.27 9.32
C ALA A 191 -7.36 8.81 9.57
N GLY A 192 -6.63 8.49 8.49
CA GLY A 192 -5.22 8.12 8.56
C GLY A 192 -4.34 9.26 9.08
N SER A 193 -4.57 10.48 8.61
CA SER A 193 -3.85 11.66 9.10
C SER A 193 -4.11 11.93 10.59
N ILE A 194 -5.34 11.79 11.05
CA ILE A 194 -5.70 11.99 12.46
C ILE A 194 -5.04 10.94 13.35
N ILE A 195 -5.16 9.64 13.05
CA ILE A 195 -4.57 8.60 13.89
C ILE A 195 -3.05 8.71 13.95
N MET A 196 -2.40 9.03 12.82
CA MET A 196 -0.95 9.23 12.75
C MET A 196 -0.55 10.45 13.59
N PHE A 197 -1.21 11.59 13.41
CA PHE A 197 -0.92 12.83 14.16
C PHE A 197 -1.08 12.65 15.67
N LEU A 198 -2.18 12.03 16.12
CA LEU A 198 -2.43 11.81 17.55
C LEU A 198 -1.36 10.91 18.19
N ASN A 199 -0.90 9.87 17.49
CA ASN A 199 0.14 8.99 18.01
C ASN A 199 1.52 9.63 17.96
N LEU A 200 1.82 10.50 16.99
CA LEU A 200 3.03 11.33 17.00
C LEU A 200 2.98 12.36 18.11
N ALA A 201 1.84 13.01 18.33
CA ALA A 201 1.64 13.93 19.46
C ALA A 201 1.91 13.22 20.79
N ARG A 202 1.44 11.99 20.98
CA ARG A 202 1.73 11.17 22.17
C ARG A 202 3.24 10.98 22.38
N GLN A 203 4.03 10.86 21.30
CA GLN A 203 5.48 10.65 21.38
C GLN A 203 6.26 11.95 21.57
N PHE A 204 5.86 13.01 20.88
CA PHE A 204 6.60 14.28 20.87
C PHE A 204 6.08 15.31 21.87
N PHE A 205 4.93 15.06 22.48
CA PHE A 205 4.33 15.92 23.49
C PHE A 205 4.56 15.35 24.91
N PRO A 206 5.63 15.76 25.60
CA PRO A 206 6.11 15.09 26.83
C PRO A 206 5.12 15.11 28.01
N LEU A 207 4.17 16.05 28.05
CA LEU A 207 3.17 16.10 29.13
C LEU A 207 2.34 14.82 29.22
N LEU A 208 2.13 14.12 28.09
CA LEU A 208 1.42 12.84 28.05
C LEU A 208 2.28 11.66 28.48
N SER A 209 3.60 11.83 28.54
CA SER A 209 4.57 10.76 28.86
C SER A 209 5.05 10.80 30.33
N ILE A 210 4.85 11.90 31.04
CA ILE A 210 5.31 12.06 32.45
C ILE A 210 4.78 10.95 33.35
N PRO A 211 3.47 10.57 33.32
CA PRO A 211 2.96 9.52 34.16
C PRO A 211 3.55 8.14 33.91
N THR A 212 4.08 7.89 32.71
CA THR A 212 4.57 6.58 32.28
C THR A 212 6.02 6.30 32.65
N ASN A 213 6.76 7.35 33.04
CA ASN A 213 8.20 7.27 33.39
C ASN A 213 8.44 7.37 34.91
N ILE A 214 7.57 6.81 35.73
CA ILE A 214 7.64 6.89 37.21
C ILE A 214 8.99 6.41 37.74
N PHE A 215 9.62 5.41 37.11
CA PHE A 215 10.91 4.83 37.54
C PHE A 215 12.12 5.49 36.88
N ASN A 216 11.95 6.49 36.04
CA ASN A 216 13.02 7.22 35.40
C ASN A 216 12.96 8.72 35.72
N PRO A 217 13.56 9.19 36.86
CA PRO A 217 13.52 10.59 37.22
C PRO A 217 14.21 11.53 36.22
N GLY A 218 15.16 11.00 35.41
CA GLY A 218 15.81 11.75 34.34
C GLY A 218 14.83 12.15 33.20
N ALA A 219 13.81 11.35 32.95
CA ALA A 219 12.76 11.69 31.99
C ALA A 219 11.80 12.80 32.51
N TRP A 220 11.73 13.00 33.83
CA TRP A 220 10.91 14.07 34.43
C TRP A 220 11.57 15.43 34.31
N LEU A 221 12.91 15.47 34.21
CA LEU A 221 13.69 16.70 34.10
C LEU A 221 13.70 17.28 32.66
N GLY A 222 13.09 16.59 31.71
CA GLY A 222 12.95 17.02 30.31
C GLY A 222 11.97 18.18 30.08
N VAL A 223 11.72 19.03 31.09
CA VAL A 223 10.87 20.23 30.99
C VAL A 223 11.29 21.16 29.84
N ARG A 224 12.57 21.12 29.43
CA ARG A 224 13.07 21.87 28.27
C ARG A 224 12.46 21.42 26.95
N ASP A 225 12.10 20.15 26.82
CA ASP A 225 11.51 19.59 25.59
C ASP A 225 9.99 19.78 25.50
N VAL A 226 9.33 20.12 26.62
CA VAL A 226 7.88 20.39 26.65
C VAL A 226 7.51 21.54 25.72
N ILE A 227 8.29 22.62 25.72
CA ILE A 227 8.04 23.80 24.87
C ILE A 227 8.28 23.47 23.40
N GLY A 228 9.30 22.68 23.08
CA GLY A 228 9.56 22.18 21.73
C GLY A 228 8.47 21.23 21.23
N GLY A 229 7.94 20.38 22.11
CA GLY A 229 6.86 19.45 21.81
C GLY A 229 5.51 20.12 21.54
N LEU A 230 5.29 21.33 22.04
CA LEU A 230 4.08 22.12 21.79
C LEU A 230 3.99 22.66 20.34
N ASN A 231 5.11 22.72 19.63
CA ASN A 231 5.13 23.19 18.25
C ASN A 231 5.25 22.01 17.27
N PRO A 232 4.16 21.56 16.62
CA PRO A 232 4.20 20.47 15.66
C PRO A 232 5.14 20.73 14.47
N LEU A 233 5.40 21.99 14.12
CA LEU A 233 6.32 22.35 13.03
C LEU A 233 7.80 22.09 13.36
N ALA A 234 8.11 21.87 14.63
CA ALA A 234 9.47 21.51 15.09
C ALA A 234 9.66 19.98 15.24
N TRP A 235 8.63 19.17 15.02
CA TRP A 235 8.75 17.72 15.15
C TRP A 235 9.61 17.14 14.02
N PRO A 236 10.41 16.11 14.33
CA PRO A 236 11.23 15.43 13.31
C PRO A 236 10.41 14.57 12.36
N ILE A 237 9.23 14.18 12.79
CA ILE A 237 8.24 13.43 11.97
C ILE A 237 6.91 14.17 12.08
N GLN A 238 6.33 14.50 10.94
CA GLN A 238 5.11 15.27 10.83
C GLN A 238 4.09 14.55 9.94
N VAL A 239 2.87 15.07 9.91
CA VAL A 239 1.78 14.56 9.04
C VAL A 239 1.31 15.71 8.16
N GLN A 240 1.16 15.43 6.89
CA GLN A 240 0.62 16.38 5.94
C GLN A 240 -0.83 16.73 6.30
N PHE A 241 -1.15 18.01 6.25
CA PHE A 241 -2.52 18.46 6.47
C PHE A 241 -3.42 17.97 5.33
N VAL A 242 -4.54 17.36 5.70
CA VAL A 242 -5.63 16.98 4.80
C VAL A 242 -6.84 17.84 5.16
N ASN A 243 -7.43 18.50 4.17
CA ASN A 243 -8.65 19.27 4.39
C ASN A 243 -9.86 18.32 4.44
N PRO A 244 -10.51 18.15 5.61
CA PRO A 244 -11.59 17.17 5.76
C PRO A 244 -12.81 17.44 4.87
N LEU A 245 -13.03 18.70 4.47
CA LEU A 245 -14.21 19.09 3.67
C LEU A 245 -14.08 18.67 2.20
N PHE A 246 -12.85 18.57 1.69
CA PHE A 246 -12.56 18.21 0.30
C PHE A 246 -11.99 16.79 0.16
N ASP A 247 -11.99 16.03 1.23
CA ASP A 247 -11.55 14.64 1.22
C ASP A 247 -12.64 13.75 0.59
N GLN A 248 -12.41 13.32 -0.66
CA GLN A 248 -13.30 12.44 -1.42
C GLN A 248 -12.96 10.96 -1.26
N SER A 249 -11.93 10.64 -0.47
CA SER A 249 -11.51 9.26 -0.31
C SER A 249 -12.62 8.41 0.33
N ARG A 250 -12.64 7.12 -0.02
CA ARG A 250 -13.64 6.19 0.51
C ARG A 250 -13.63 6.21 2.03
N THR A 251 -14.80 6.26 2.64
CA THR A 251 -14.95 6.15 4.09
C THR A 251 -14.53 4.75 4.55
N THR A 252 -13.75 4.71 5.61
CA THR A 252 -13.27 3.48 6.24
C THR A 252 -13.47 3.56 7.75
N ILE A 253 -13.32 2.42 8.41
CA ILE A 253 -13.38 2.33 9.86
C ILE A 253 -11.98 1.98 10.35
N LEU A 254 -11.30 2.93 10.98
CA LEU A 254 -10.04 2.68 11.64
C LEU A 254 -10.26 2.24 13.07
N SER A 255 -9.65 1.14 13.44
CA SER A 255 -9.63 0.66 14.82
C SER A 255 -8.22 0.26 15.21
N SER A 256 -7.78 0.60 16.41
CA SER A 256 -6.44 0.26 16.88
C SER A 256 -6.42 0.01 18.39
N ARG A 257 -5.59 -0.97 18.77
CA ARG A 257 -5.29 -1.29 20.17
C ARG A 257 -3.86 -1.72 20.31
N TRP A 258 -2.92 -0.76 20.27
CA TRP A 258 -1.48 -0.97 20.41
C TRP A 258 -0.80 -1.78 19.29
N GLN A 259 -1.47 -1.93 18.14
CA GLN A 259 -0.83 -2.45 16.93
C GLN A 259 -0.02 -1.33 16.29
N ASP A 260 0.99 -1.68 15.49
CA ASP A 260 1.71 -0.71 14.69
C ASP A 260 0.81 -0.06 13.63
N LEU A 261 1.06 1.21 13.31
CA LEU A 261 0.21 1.94 12.39
C LEU A 261 0.29 1.42 10.94
N HIS A 262 1.39 0.79 10.55
CA HIS A 262 1.48 0.16 9.23
C HIS A 262 0.43 -0.95 9.10
N THR A 263 0.37 -1.86 10.08
CA THR A 263 -0.61 -2.96 10.13
C THR A 263 -2.05 -2.45 10.24
N VAL A 264 -2.31 -1.46 11.12
CA VAL A 264 -3.64 -0.87 11.30
C VAL A 264 -4.16 -0.23 10.01
N LEU A 265 -3.28 0.43 9.26
CA LEU A 265 -3.65 1.19 8.08
C LEU A 265 -3.66 0.35 6.79
N ALA A 266 -2.96 -0.79 6.74
CA ALA A 266 -2.73 -1.55 5.51
C ALA A 266 -4.05 -1.93 4.80
N ALA A 267 -4.92 -2.68 5.47
CA ALA A 267 -6.19 -3.11 4.88
C ALA A 267 -7.15 -1.94 4.58
N PRO A 268 -7.40 -0.97 5.49
CA PRO A 268 -8.24 0.18 5.18
C PRO A 268 -7.75 1.03 4.02
N MET A 269 -6.43 1.22 3.89
CA MET A 269 -5.84 1.95 2.76
C MET A 269 -6.01 1.20 1.44
N GLN A 270 -5.76 -0.10 1.44
CA GLN A 270 -5.97 -0.95 0.28
C GLN A 270 -7.44 -0.91 -0.18
N ASP A 271 -8.38 -1.03 0.76
CA ASP A 271 -9.82 -0.97 0.48
C ASP A 271 -10.25 0.38 -0.10
N ALA A 272 -9.65 1.47 0.37
CA ALA A 272 -9.95 2.82 -0.10
C ALA A 272 -9.18 3.20 -1.38
N GLY A 273 -8.21 2.39 -1.82
CA GLY A 273 -7.30 2.76 -2.89
C GLY A 273 -6.38 3.93 -2.53
N CYS A 274 -6.12 4.12 -1.24
CA CYS A 274 -5.22 5.14 -0.72
C CYS A 274 -3.85 4.56 -0.46
N MET A 275 -2.84 5.42 -0.40
CA MET A 275 -1.49 5.03 -0.02
C MET A 275 -0.91 5.98 1.01
N LEU A 276 0.01 5.45 1.82
CA LEU A 276 0.84 6.21 2.73
C LEU A 276 2.19 6.48 2.09
N ARG A 277 2.53 7.75 1.89
CA ARG A 277 3.89 8.18 1.52
C ARG A 277 4.60 8.82 2.70
N ALA A 278 5.93 8.72 2.70
CA ALA A 278 6.79 9.38 3.66
C ALA A 278 7.78 10.25 2.90
N TYR A 279 7.53 11.53 2.86
CA TYR A 279 8.38 12.50 2.21
C TYR A 279 9.50 12.97 3.14
N THR A 280 10.66 13.26 2.59
CA THR A 280 11.73 13.94 3.31
C THR A 280 11.75 15.40 2.89
N TRP A 281 11.29 16.27 3.77
CA TRP A 281 11.30 17.71 3.56
C TRP A 281 12.56 18.32 4.19
N LEU A 282 13.20 19.20 3.44
CA LEU A 282 14.40 19.92 3.88
C LEU A 282 14.13 21.42 3.93
N THR A 283 14.82 22.12 4.82
CA THR A 283 14.67 23.57 4.98
C THR A 283 15.05 24.38 3.75
N GLU A 284 15.77 23.77 2.80
CA GLU A 284 16.13 24.34 1.50
C GLU A 284 15.01 24.24 0.46
N ASP A 285 13.96 23.43 0.72
CA ASP A 285 12.83 23.28 -0.21
C ASP A 285 11.97 24.54 -0.21
N ASP A 286 11.56 25.01 -1.41
CA ASP A 286 10.86 26.28 -1.58
C ASP A 286 9.42 26.25 -1.05
N THR A 287 8.75 25.11 -1.14
CA THR A 287 7.34 24.97 -0.78
C THR A 287 7.13 24.21 0.52
N SER A 288 6.06 24.55 1.24
CA SER A 288 5.62 23.79 2.42
C SER A 288 5.18 22.37 2.05
N PRO A 289 5.40 21.37 2.94
CA PRO A 289 4.89 20.02 2.72
C PRO A 289 3.37 19.88 2.93
N HIS A 290 2.63 20.98 3.02
CA HIS A 290 1.18 21.04 3.24
C HIS A 290 0.44 21.68 2.06
N PRO A 291 0.39 21.07 0.87
CA PRO A 291 -0.14 21.70 -0.36
C PRO A 291 -1.62 22.08 -0.25
N GLU A 292 -2.43 21.38 0.54
CA GLU A 292 -3.85 21.70 0.70
C GLU A 292 -4.13 23.00 1.51
N LEU A 293 -3.10 23.54 2.16
CA LEU A 293 -3.19 24.86 2.80
C LEU A 293 -2.88 26.00 1.81
N GLY A 294 -2.39 25.68 0.61
CA GLY A 294 -2.00 26.68 -0.40
C GLY A 294 -0.99 27.70 0.15
N ALA A 295 -1.15 28.96 -0.21
CA ALA A 295 -0.27 30.05 0.25
C ALA A 295 -0.22 30.22 1.78
N LEU A 296 -1.26 29.81 2.51
CA LEU A 296 -1.25 29.79 3.97
C LEU A 296 -0.30 28.72 4.50
N GLY A 297 -0.15 27.59 3.81
CA GLY A 297 0.80 26.54 4.14
C GLY A 297 2.24 27.05 4.09
N ASP A 298 2.60 27.75 3.05
CA ASP A 298 3.94 28.33 2.89
C ASP A 298 4.26 29.40 3.93
N ALA A 299 3.25 30.19 4.33
CA ALA A 299 3.42 31.27 5.29
C ALA A 299 3.42 30.80 6.76
N LEU A 300 2.57 29.84 7.13
CA LEU A 300 2.25 29.53 8.52
C LEU A 300 2.53 28.07 8.92
N ALA A 301 2.62 27.15 7.96
CA ALA A 301 2.77 25.72 8.22
C ALA A 301 4.08 25.13 7.66
N ARG A 302 5.10 25.96 7.46
CA ARG A 302 6.41 25.51 7.04
C ARG A 302 7.16 24.90 8.23
N PRO A 303 7.70 23.68 8.14
CA PRO A 303 8.51 23.10 9.20
C PRO A 303 9.74 23.96 9.52
N THR A 304 10.14 23.97 10.79
CA THR A 304 11.30 24.77 11.26
C THR A 304 12.63 24.02 11.16
N ARG A 305 12.59 22.74 10.76
CA ARG A 305 13.75 21.86 10.61
C ARG A 305 13.51 20.82 9.54
N ASN A 306 14.58 20.18 9.06
CA ASN A 306 14.49 19.00 8.21
C ASN A 306 13.67 17.90 8.92
N CYS A 307 12.70 17.33 8.23
CA CYS A 307 11.77 16.38 8.83
C CYS A 307 11.25 15.36 7.82
N VAL A 308 10.70 14.27 8.34
CA VAL A 308 9.92 13.30 7.58
C VAL A 308 8.45 13.70 7.66
N VAL A 309 7.74 13.72 6.54
CA VAL A 309 6.34 14.09 6.48
C VAL A 309 5.52 12.96 5.89
N PHE A 310 4.63 12.39 6.70
CA PHE A 310 3.67 11.39 6.24
C PHE A 310 2.51 12.04 5.51
N ALA A 311 2.19 11.51 4.34
CA ALA A 311 1.08 11.97 3.50
C ALA A 311 0.16 10.80 3.15
N PHE A 312 -1.13 11.02 3.26
CA PHE A 312 -2.16 10.09 2.82
C PHE A 312 -2.72 10.56 1.48
N GLU A 313 -2.48 9.79 0.43
CA GLU A 313 -2.87 10.13 -0.93
C GLU A 313 -3.95 9.19 -1.44
N ASP A 314 -5.00 9.73 -2.06
CA ASP A 314 -5.98 8.94 -2.80
C ASP A 314 -5.43 8.62 -4.19
N LYS A 315 -5.11 7.35 -4.41
CA LYS A 315 -4.62 6.80 -5.67
C LYS A 315 -5.63 5.84 -6.31
N SER A 316 -6.84 5.79 -5.78
CA SER A 316 -7.90 4.91 -6.28
C SER A 316 -8.24 5.13 -7.76
N GLY A 317 -7.94 6.32 -8.27
CA GLY A 317 -8.31 6.69 -9.62
C GLY A 317 -9.82 6.78 -9.83
N VAL A 318 -10.58 7.08 -8.78
CA VAL A 318 -12.02 7.29 -8.84
C VAL A 318 -12.34 8.69 -8.36
N THR A 319 -13.09 9.43 -9.16
CA THR A 319 -13.57 10.76 -8.80
C THR A 319 -15.05 10.71 -8.43
N GLY A 320 -15.41 11.38 -7.34
CA GLY A 320 -16.79 11.47 -6.89
C GLY A 320 -17.58 12.59 -7.60
N PRO A 321 -18.90 12.51 -7.57
CA PRO A 321 -19.77 13.48 -8.27
C PRO A 321 -19.82 14.86 -7.61
N THR A 322 -19.57 14.98 -6.30
CA THR A 322 -19.71 16.25 -5.56
C THR A 322 -18.38 16.96 -5.30
N GLY A 323 -17.26 16.24 -5.30
CA GLY A 323 -15.96 16.78 -4.97
C GLY A 323 -15.77 17.12 -3.49
N THR A 324 -16.60 16.57 -2.61
CA THR A 324 -16.63 16.90 -1.18
C THR A 324 -16.57 15.64 -0.29
N LEU A 325 -16.50 15.86 1.02
CA LEU A 325 -16.58 14.85 2.07
C LEU A 325 -17.70 13.81 1.85
N ILE A 326 -18.83 14.18 1.24
CA ILE A 326 -20.01 13.32 1.05
C ILE A 326 -19.70 12.18 0.07
N ASP A 327 -18.77 12.35 -0.83
CA ASP A 327 -18.39 11.32 -1.79
C ASP A 327 -17.81 10.07 -1.11
N GLY A 328 -17.13 10.21 0.01
CA GLY A 328 -16.55 9.09 0.74
C GLY A 328 -17.59 8.06 1.20
N PRO A 329 -18.61 8.42 1.98
CA PRO A 329 -19.70 7.53 2.39
C PRO A 329 -20.50 6.98 1.18
N LEU A 330 -20.79 7.81 0.17
CA LEU A 330 -21.48 7.37 -1.04
C LEU A 330 -20.66 6.33 -1.79
N ARG A 331 -19.36 6.54 -1.90
CA ARG A 331 -18.44 5.60 -2.52
C ARG A 331 -18.37 4.28 -1.75
N LEU A 332 -18.32 4.32 -0.43
CA LEU A 332 -18.36 3.12 0.41
C LEU A 332 -19.62 2.29 0.13
N ILE A 333 -20.79 2.92 0.07
CA ILE A 333 -22.07 2.25 -0.22
C ILE A 333 -22.06 1.69 -1.65
N ALA A 334 -21.65 2.49 -2.63
CA ALA A 334 -21.63 2.11 -4.03
C ALA A 334 -20.68 0.93 -4.29
N GLU A 335 -19.47 0.98 -3.79
CA GLU A 335 -18.48 -0.09 -3.94
C GLU A 335 -18.92 -1.37 -3.22
N THR A 336 -19.42 -1.27 -1.99
CA THR A 336 -19.92 -2.43 -1.24
C THR A 336 -21.12 -3.07 -1.94
N ALA A 337 -22.01 -2.26 -2.51
CA ALA A 337 -23.15 -2.76 -3.27
C ALA A 337 -22.71 -3.41 -4.60
N ASP A 338 -21.77 -2.83 -5.33
CA ASP A 338 -21.17 -3.45 -6.52
C ASP A 338 -20.47 -4.78 -6.17
N ASP A 339 -19.70 -4.81 -5.10
CA ASP A 339 -18.99 -6.01 -4.67
C ASP A 339 -19.96 -7.14 -4.27
N LEU A 340 -21.07 -6.81 -3.63
CA LEU A 340 -22.06 -7.79 -3.21
C LEU A 340 -23.06 -8.16 -4.32
N ILE A 341 -23.54 -7.19 -5.10
CA ILE A 341 -24.63 -7.39 -6.06
C ILE A 341 -24.05 -7.71 -7.43
N THR A 342 -23.16 -6.87 -7.94
CA THR A 342 -22.64 -7.01 -9.30
C THR A 342 -21.78 -8.27 -9.44
N ASN A 343 -20.88 -8.51 -8.49
CA ASN A 343 -20.00 -9.69 -8.55
C ASN A 343 -20.68 -11.01 -8.16
N VAL A 344 -21.78 -10.98 -7.42
CA VAL A 344 -22.51 -12.20 -6.99
C VAL A 344 -23.63 -12.55 -7.96
N ILE A 345 -24.42 -11.56 -8.38
CA ILE A 345 -25.65 -11.77 -9.15
C ILE A 345 -25.38 -11.79 -10.64
N VAL A 346 -24.48 -10.93 -11.11
CA VAL A 346 -24.17 -10.76 -12.52
C VAL A 346 -23.13 -11.80 -12.95
N PRO A 347 -23.37 -12.59 -14.00
CA PRO A 347 -22.37 -13.53 -14.52
C PRO A 347 -21.08 -12.81 -14.92
N PRO A 348 -19.90 -13.37 -14.63
CA PRO A 348 -18.61 -12.81 -15.04
C PRO A 348 -18.53 -12.55 -16.54
N GLY A 349 -18.08 -11.36 -16.95
CA GLY A 349 -17.99 -10.96 -18.35
C GLY A 349 -19.30 -10.51 -18.98
N MET A 350 -20.37 -10.39 -18.21
CA MET A 350 -21.57 -9.68 -18.60
C MET A 350 -21.38 -8.19 -18.24
N TYR A 351 -21.56 -7.28 -19.16
CA TYR A 351 -21.21 -5.84 -19.01
C TYR A 351 -19.71 -5.56 -18.85
N ASP A 352 -18.88 -6.26 -19.62
CA ASP A 352 -17.44 -6.01 -19.74
C ASP A 352 -17.25 -5.06 -20.95
N GLU A 353 -17.21 -3.74 -20.69
CA GLU A 353 -17.08 -2.74 -21.75
C GLU A 353 -15.61 -2.56 -22.18
N ASP A 354 -14.66 -2.86 -21.30
CA ASP A 354 -13.24 -2.67 -21.57
C ASP A 354 -12.52 -3.96 -22.01
N GLY A 355 -13.17 -5.11 -21.95
CA GLY A 355 -12.65 -6.38 -22.42
C GLY A 355 -11.63 -7.03 -21.51
N ASP A 356 -11.57 -6.64 -20.23
CA ASP A 356 -10.65 -7.19 -19.25
C ASP A 356 -11.10 -8.55 -18.66
N GLY A 357 -12.30 -8.99 -18.99
CA GLY A 357 -12.91 -10.24 -18.52
C GLY A 357 -13.57 -10.15 -17.15
N LYS A 358 -13.61 -8.97 -16.55
CA LYS A 358 -14.31 -8.67 -15.30
C LYS A 358 -15.66 -8.02 -15.61
N THR A 359 -16.55 -8.02 -14.65
CA THR A 359 -17.83 -7.31 -14.77
C THR A 359 -17.63 -5.86 -14.31
N ASP A 360 -18.01 -4.91 -15.16
CA ASP A 360 -17.92 -3.50 -14.84
C ASP A 360 -18.84 -3.11 -13.68
N PRO A 361 -18.43 -2.17 -12.84
CA PRO A 361 -19.22 -1.71 -11.71
C PRO A 361 -20.46 -0.93 -12.20
N LEU A 362 -21.66 -1.44 -11.92
CA LEU A 362 -22.93 -0.86 -12.37
C LEU A 362 -23.40 0.26 -11.44
N ILE A 363 -23.32 0.06 -10.12
CA ILE A 363 -23.86 0.99 -9.12
C ILE A 363 -22.99 2.22 -9.01
N ARG A 364 -21.66 2.06 -9.02
CA ARG A 364 -20.72 3.18 -9.06
C ARG A 364 -20.96 4.05 -10.30
N LYS A 365 -21.11 3.45 -11.46
CA LYS A 365 -21.39 4.15 -12.72
C LYS A 365 -22.72 4.92 -12.65
N TRP A 366 -23.75 4.30 -12.10
CA TRP A 366 -25.07 4.93 -11.94
C TRP A 366 -25.04 6.12 -10.98
N LEU A 367 -24.25 6.04 -9.90
CA LEU A 367 -24.07 7.14 -8.93
C LEU A 367 -23.09 8.24 -9.40
N GLY A 368 -22.54 8.11 -10.59
CA GLY A 368 -21.67 9.13 -11.18
C GLY A 368 -20.20 9.06 -10.76
N PHE A 369 -19.76 7.95 -10.18
CA PHE A 369 -18.34 7.71 -9.94
C PHE A 369 -17.67 7.29 -11.24
N ALA A 370 -16.71 8.09 -11.68
CA ALA A 370 -15.97 7.84 -12.91
C ALA A 370 -14.55 7.37 -12.63
N PRO A 371 -14.02 6.38 -13.38
CA PRO A 371 -12.61 6.04 -13.32
C PRO A 371 -11.78 7.20 -13.88
N ALA A 372 -10.69 7.55 -13.20
CA ALA A 372 -9.76 8.54 -13.69
C ALA A 372 -9.01 7.99 -14.91
N LYS A 373 -8.76 8.88 -15.88
CA LYS A 373 -7.91 8.57 -17.03
C LYS A 373 -6.47 8.29 -16.55
N PRO A 374 -5.71 7.44 -17.27
CA PRO A 374 -4.30 7.25 -16.95
C PRO A 374 -3.55 8.57 -17.06
N LYS A 375 -2.62 8.80 -16.14
CA LYS A 375 -1.77 10.00 -16.09
C LYS A 375 -0.91 10.12 -17.34
N VAL A 376 -0.33 9.00 -17.74
CA VAL A 376 0.58 8.90 -18.90
C VAL A 376 0.28 7.63 -19.68
N VAL A 377 0.61 7.66 -20.98
CA VAL A 377 0.49 6.52 -21.88
C VAL A 377 1.84 6.26 -22.54
N PHE A 378 2.40 5.08 -22.31
CA PHE A 378 3.57 4.59 -23.00
C PHE A 378 3.13 3.79 -24.22
N ARG A 379 3.41 4.30 -25.40
CA ARG A 379 3.07 3.63 -26.66
C ARG A 379 4.27 2.86 -27.18
N GLU A 380 4.04 1.70 -27.75
CA GLU A 380 5.05 0.94 -28.48
C GLU A 380 5.44 1.68 -29.76
N GLY A 381 6.72 1.68 -30.11
CA GLY A 381 7.23 2.32 -31.32
C GLY A 381 8.72 2.61 -31.25
N GLU A 382 9.30 3.11 -32.35
CA GLU A 382 10.73 3.38 -32.48
C GLU A 382 11.27 4.42 -31.49
N TYR A 383 10.41 5.34 -31.02
CA TYR A 383 10.76 6.41 -30.07
C TYR A 383 10.11 6.21 -28.69
N THR A 384 9.81 4.98 -28.34
CA THR A 384 9.26 4.65 -27.03
C THR A 384 10.34 4.64 -25.96
N GLY A 385 9.94 4.99 -24.73
CA GLY A 385 10.77 4.80 -23.54
C GLY A 385 10.78 3.37 -23.01
N ILE A 386 9.99 2.48 -23.56
CA ILE A 386 9.91 1.09 -23.15
C ILE A 386 11.19 0.39 -23.59
N ILE A 387 11.99 -0.13 -22.64
CA ILE A 387 13.20 -0.91 -22.90
C ILE A 387 12.82 -2.37 -23.04
N ASP A 388 12.11 -2.87 -22.04
CA ASP A 388 11.52 -4.20 -22.05
C ASP A 388 10.11 -4.15 -21.45
N ALA A 389 9.27 -5.07 -21.86
CA ALA A 389 7.95 -5.25 -21.31
C ALA A 389 7.64 -6.73 -21.26
N LYS A 390 7.21 -7.19 -20.08
CA LYS A 390 6.82 -8.56 -19.87
C LYS A 390 5.35 -8.60 -19.48
N ARG A 391 4.56 -9.23 -20.33
CA ARG A 391 3.19 -9.61 -19.99
C ARG A 391 3.21 -11.06 -19.52
N SER A 392 2.77 -11.31 -18.32
CA SER A 392 2.64 -12.65 -17.77
C SER A 392 1.16 -12.97 -17.63
N MET A 393 0.75 -14.12 -18.16
CA MET A 393 -0.59 -14.64 -18.00
C MET A 393 -0.49 -15.92 -17.19
N LYS A 394 -1.08 -15.92 -16.01
CA LYS A 394 -1.18 -17.11 -15.17
C LYS A 394 -2.55 -17.73 -15.36
N GLY A 395 -2.58 -19.00 -15.74
CA GLY A 395 -3.82 -19.76 -15.82
C GLY A 395 -4.40 -20.08 -14.44
N SER A 396 -5.67 -20.43 -14.39
CA SER A 396 -6.30 -20.90 -13.16
C SER A 396 -5.59 -22.14 -12.63
N THR A 397 -5.39 -22.21 -11.32
CA THR A 397 -4.61 -23.28 -10.67
C THR A 397 -5.48 -24.34 -10.01
N ALA A 398 -6.81 -24.24 -10.05
CA ALA A 398 -7.71 -25.28 -9.58
C ALA A 398 -9.10 -25.15 -10.19
N LYS A 399 -9.74 -26.28 -10.47
CA LYS A 399 -11.14 -26.39 -10.88
C LYS A 399 -12.10 -26.34 -9.70
N THR A 400 -11.69 -26.95 -8.60
CA THR A 400 -12.46 -27.11 -7.36
C THR A 400 -11.68 -26.51 -6.22
N VAL A 401 -12.36 -25.75 -5.38
CA VAL A 401 -11.82 -25.25 -4.12
C VAL A 401 -12.54 -25.96 -2.97
N MET A 402 -11.76 -26.35 -1.98
CA MET A 402 -12.26 -26.97 -0.75
C MET A 402 -11.83 -26.17 0.46
N THR A 403 -12.67 -26.11 1.45
CA THR A 403 -12.36 -25.54 2.77
C THR A 403 -13.16 -26.23 3.86
N GLY A 404 -12.83 -25.95 5.10
CA GLY A 404 -13.48 -26.49 6.28
C GLY A 404 -12.47 -27.18 7.19
N SER A 405 -12.89 -27.56 8.34
CA SER A 405 -12.23 -28.42 9.32
C SER A 405 -13.20 -28.79 10.44
N ARG A 406 -14.31 -28.06 10.55
CA ARG A 406 -15.29 -28.23 11.62
C ARG A 406 -16.70 -28.24 11.04
N SER A 407 -17.52 -29.11 11.57
CA SER A 407 -18.97 -29.11 11.30
C SER A 407 -19.64 -27.99 12.10
N PRO A 408 -20.76 -27.45 11.60
CA PRO A 408 -21.58 -26.52 12.38
C PRO A 408 -21.96 -27.12 13.75
N ALA A 409 -21.90 -26.31 14.80
CA ALA A 409 -22.16 -26.79 16.17
C ALA A 409 -23.52 -27.48 16.35
N TRP A 410 -24.55 -26.95 15.69
CA TRP A 410 -25.89 -27.55 15.71
C TRP A 410 -25.93 -28.94 15.10
N LEU A 411 -25.10 -29.19 14.08
CA LEU A 411 -25.03 -30.48 13.39
C LEU A 411 -24.26 -31.50 14.24
N ASN A 412 -23.18 -31.11 14.89
CA ASN A 412 -22.46 -31.97 15.84
C ASN A 412 -23.35 -32.38 16.99
N GLN A 413 -24.20 -31.45 17.49
CA GLN A 413 -25.21 -31.78 18.51
C GLN A 413 -26.26 -32.77 18.00
N LEU A 414 -26.74 -32.59 16.79
CA LEU A 414 -27.70 -33.49 16.16
C LEU A 414 -27.12 -34.89 15.92
N GLN A 415 -25.87 -34.96 15.44
CA GLN A 415 -25.16 -36.21 15.25
C GLN A 415 -24.96 -36.96 16.59
N THR A 416 -24.49 -36.22 17.59
CA THR A 416 -24.32 -36.79 18.95
C THR A 416 -25.66 -37.33 19.49
N PHE A 417 -26.74 -36.57 19.29
CA PHE A 417 -28.09 -36.99 19.66
C PHE A 417 -28.53 -38.24 18.89
N GLY A 418 -28.37 -38.24 17.55
CA GLY A 418 -28.73 -39.37 16.71
C GLY A 418 -27.95 -40.66 17.03
N ILE A 419 -26.66 -40.52 17.34
CA ILE A 419 -25.82 -41.65 17.74
C ILE A 419 -26.23 -42.16 19.13
N LYS A 420 -26.42 -41.28 20.10
CA LYS A 420 -26.91 -41.66 21.42
C LYS A 420 -28.26 -42.37 21.33
N TYR A 421 -29.17 -41.84 20.52
CA TYR A 421 -30.47 -42.47 20.29
C TYR A 421 -30.35 -43.82 19.58
N GLY A 422 -29.54 -43.91 18.51
CA GLY A 422 -29.30 -45.18 17.78
C GLY A 422 -28.59 -46.23 18.60
N LEU A 423 -27.56 -45.84 19.35
CA LEU A 423 -26.85 -46.76 20.25
C LEU A 423 -27.68 -47.19 21.47
N SER A 424 -28.52 -46.30 21.99
CA SER A 424 -29.45 -46.67 23.06
C SER A 424 -30.52 -47.65 22.59
N GLN A 425 -31.03 -47.51 21.36
CA GLN A 425 -31.93 -48.49 20.77
C GLN A 425 -31.21 -49.82 20.48
N LEU A 426 -29.98 -49.80 19.98
CA LEU A 426 -29.19 -50.97 19.74
C LEU A 426 -28.82 -51.67 21.06
N SER A 427 -28.47 -50.90 22.08
CA SER A 427 -28.24 -51.41 23.44
C SER A 427 -29.49 -52.04 24.02
N ALA A 428 -30.65 -51.45 23.80
CA ALA A 428 -31.94 -52.01 24.25
C ALA A 428 -32.27 -53.31 23.52
N VAL A 429 -31.98 -53.36 22.17
CA VAL A 429 -32.17 -54.59 21.36
C VAL A 429 -31.19 -55.67 21.79
N ILE A 430 -29.93 -55.34 22.01
CA ILE A 430 -28.91 -56.28 22.50
C ILE A 430 -29.26 -56.73 23.90
N SER A 431 -29.68 -55.85 24.78
CA SER A 431 -30.15 -56.21 26.13
C SER A 431 -31.40 -57.10 26.08
N TYR A 432 -32.28 -56.87 25.13
CA TYR A 432 -33.48 -57.72 24.95
C TYR A 432 -33.11 -59.09 24.35
N VAL A 433 -32.19 -59.15 23.42
CA VAL A 433 -31.72 -60.41 22.78
C VAL A 433 -30.81 -61.18 23.75
N LEU A 434 -29.97 -60.48 24.53
CA LEU A 434 -29.08 -61.09 25.56
C LEU A 434 -29.70 -61.14 26.94
N GLY A 435 -30.92 -60.67 27.11
CA GLY A 435 -31.67 -60.67 28.36
C GLY A 435 -31.93 -62.06 28.97
N ALA A 436 -31.49 -63.12 28.32
CA ALA A 436 -31.38 -64.47 28.89
C ALA A 436 -30.11 -64.67 29.70
N TYR A 437 -29.12 -63.78 29.67
CA TYR A 437 -27.93 -63.81 30.46
C TYR A 437 -27.78 -62.50 31.21
N GLN A 438 -28.05 -62.53 32.50
CA GLN A 438 -27.91 -61.42 33.45
C GLN A 438 -26.45 -60.88 33.45
N GLN A 439 -26.17 -59.94 32.59
CA GLN A 439 -25.12 -58.95 32.82
C GLN A 439 -25.67 -57.57 32.47
N PRO A 440 -25.49 -56.60 33.40
CA PRO A 440 -25.90 -55.23 33.10
C PRO A 440 -25.15 -54.73 31.87
N GLY A 441 -25.88 -54.22 30.90
CA GLY A 441 -25.33 -53.67 29.69
C GLY A 441 -24.15 -52.76 29.98
N THR A 442 -23.08 -52.87 29.23
CA THR A 442 -21.88 -52.07 29.36
C THR A 442 -22.25 -50.61 29.16
N PRO A 443 -22.40 -49.83 30.27
CA PRO A 443 -22.53 -48.38 30.15
C PRO A 443 -21.17 -47.85 29.66
N GLY A 444 -21.12 -47.19 28.54
CA GLY A 444 -19.90 -46.59 28.09
C GLY A 444 -19.60 -46.71 26.59
N LEU A 445 -20.31 -47.58 25.85
CA LEU A 445 -20.21 -47.57 24.38
C LEU A 445 -20.67 -46.24 23.78
N GLU A 446 -21.63 -45.60 24.45
CA GLU A 446 -22.14 -44.28 24.07
C GLU A 446 -21.09 -43.17 24.26
N GLU A 447 -20.27 -43.30 25.32
CA GLU A 447 -19.21 -42.32 25.61
C GLU A 447 -17.94 -42.59 24.79
N LEU A 448 -17.68 -43.84 24.39
CA LEU A 448 -16.51 -44.24 23.61
C LEU A 448 -16.55 -43.67 22.18
N TYR A 449 -17.73 -43.45 21.64
CA TYR A 449 -17.95 -42.84 20.32
C TYR A 449 -18.33 -41.34 20.39
N GLN A 450 -18.47 -40.80 21.59
CA GLN A 450 -18.77 -39.38 21.75
C GLN A 450 -17.55 -38.56 21.31
N GLY A 451 -17.76 -37.70 20.33
CA GLY A 451 -16.72 -36.85 19.74
C GLY A 451 -15.91 -37.50 18.60
N GLN A 452 -15.96 -38.83 18.37
CA GLN A 452 -15.25 -39.42 17.24
C GLN A 452 -15.93 -39.13 15.88
N LEU A 453 -17.19 -38.82 15.88
CA LEU A 453 -17.93 -38.41 14.70
C LEU A 453 -18.09 -36.88 14.62
N ASP A 454 -17.61 -36.16 15.60
CA ASP A 454 -17.54 -34.69 15.52
C ASP A 454 -16.62 -34.33 14.36
N ASN A 455 -17.06 -33.35 13.58
CA ASN A 455 -16.34 -32.89 12.41
C ASN A 455 -16.12 -33.94 11.30
N THR A 456 -16.97 -34.97 11.21
CA THR A 456 -16.94 -35.93 10.12
C THR A 456 -17.97 -35.67 9.03
N LEU A 457 -19.20 -35.34 9.42
CA LEU A 457 -20.27 -34.99 8.49
C LEU A 457 -20.33 -33.46 8.32
N PHE A 458 -20.34 -33.00 7.06
CA PHE A 458 -20.38 -31.57 6.72
C PHE A 458 -19.26 -30.73 7.39
N ALA A 459 -18.12 -31.35 7.66
CA ALA A 459 -16.91 -30.65 8.14
C ALA A 459 -16.18 -29.97 6.98
N TRP A 460 -16.42 -30.42 5.77
CA TRP A 460 -15.77 -29.94 4.55
C TRP A 460 -16.81 -29.50 3.55
N GLN A 461 -16.52 -28.41 2.87
CA GLN A 461 -17.35 -27.90 1.76
C GLN A 461 -16.47 -27.67 0.55
N ARG A 462 -17.05 -27.82 -0.62
CA ARG A 462 -16.36 -27.64 -1.90
C ARG A 462 -17.20 -26.81 -2.86
N PHE A 463 -16.53 -26.08 -3.69
CA PHE A 463 -17.11 -25.39 -4.81
C PHE A 463 -16.33 -25.74 -6.07
N THR A 464 -17.03 -26.25 -7.08
CA THR A 464 -16.46 -26.55 -8.40
C THR A 464 -17.02 -25.54 -9.38
N ASP A 465 -16.16 -24.76 -10.02
CA ASP A 465 -16.56 -23.79 -11.03
C ASP A 465 -16.75 -24.48 -12.38
N PRO A 466 -17.98 -24.56 -12.90
CA PRO A 466 -18.27 -25.23 -14.18
C PRO A 466 -17.51 -24.58 -15.36
N ARG A 467 -17.31 -23.25 -15.31
CA ARG A 467 -16.59 -22.52 -16.35
C ARG A 467 -15.11 -22.89 -16.37
N ARG A 468 -14.48 -22.98 -15.19
CA ARG A 468 -13.09 -23.44 -15.09
C ARG A 468 -12.93 -24.88 -15.55
N VAL A 469 -13.89 -25.76 -15.23
CA VAL A 469 -13.86 -27.15 -15.69
C VAL A 469 -13.82 -27.22 -17.21
N LEU A 470 -14.64 -26.42 -17.89
CA LEU A 470 -14.67 -26.36 -19.35
C LEU A 470 -13.39 -25.76 -19.95
N LEU A 471 -12.91 -24.65 -19.40
CA LEU A 471 -11.76 -23.94 -19.95
C LEU A 471 -10.42 -24.62 -19.65
N MET A 472 -10.27 -25.24 -18.48
CA MET A 472 -9.04 -25.95 -18.10
C MET A 472 -8.93 -27.34 -18.74
N GLY A 473 -10.02 -27.89 -19.25
CA GLY A 473 -10.04 -29.21 -19.89
C GLY A 473 -9.70 -30.36 -18.95
N ASP A 474 -9.48 -31.55 -19.48
CA ASP A 474 -9.34 -32.77 -18.69
C ASP A 474 -8.07 -32.80 -17.83
N LEU A 475 -6.99 -32.23 -18.31
CA LEU A 475 -5.69 -32.22 -17.61
C LEU A 475 -5.48 -31.00 -16.70
N GLY A 476 -6.50 -30.16 -16.50
CA GLY A 476 -6.42 -29.04 -15.56
C GLY A 476 -6.31 -29.52 -14.12
N PHE A 477 -5.59 -28.77 -13.27
CA PHE A 477 -5.44 -29.05 -11.85
C PHE A 477 -6.81 -29.20 -11.17
N LEU A 478 -6.99 -30.27 -10.37
CA LEU A 478 -8.29 -30.66 -9.90
C LEU A 478 -8.77 -29.83 -8.71
N GLU A 479 -7.95 -29.77 -7.65
CA GLU A 479 -8.40 -29.26 -6.36
C GLU A 479 -7.38 -28.34 -5.70
N HIS A 480 -7.89 -27.36 -4.94
CA HIS A 480 -7.13 -26.51 -4.04
C HIS A 480 -7.81 -26.49 -2.67
N PHE A 481 -7.02 -26.66 -1.63
CA PHE A 481 -7.52 -26.54 -0.26
C PHE A 481 -7.15 -25.16 0.30
N GLU A 482 -8.18 -24.38 0.65
CA GLU A 482 -7.99 -23.09 1.32
C GLU A 482 -8.06 -23.27 2.84
N GLN A 483 -6.98 -22.90 3.52
CA GLN A 483 -6.90 -22.91 4.98
C GLN A 483 -7.69 -21.74 5.54
N GLY A 484 -8.94 -21.97 5.93
CA GLY A 484 -9.78 -21.01 6.62
C GLY A 484 -9.92 -21.32 8.11
N GLN A 485 -10.34 -20.34 8.87
CA GLN A 485 -10.75 -20.55 10.28
C GLN A 485 -12.24 -20.92 10.40
N GLY A 486 -12.93 -20.99 9.27
CA GLY A 486 -14.36 -21.13 9.20
C GLY A 486 -14.85 -22.55 9.40
N THR A 487 -15.97 -22.64 10.12
CA THR A 487 -16.81 -23.84 10.13
C THR A 487 -17.44 -24.00 8.74
N ALA A 488 -17.42 -25.20 8.18
CA ALA A 488 -18.08 -25.48 6.90
C ALA A 488 -19.58 -25.12 6.95
N TYR A 489 -20.13 -24.73 5.79
CA TYR A 489 -21.54 -24.34 5.64
C TYR A 489 -21.99 -23.15 6.53
N THR A 490 -21.04 -22.30 6.89
CA THR A 490 -21.29 -21.00 7.51
C THR A 490 -20.95 -19.88 6.54
N SER A 491 -21.32 -18.64 6.87
CA SER A 491 -20.91 -17.47 6.09
C SER A 491 -19.38 -17.34 5.98
N ALA A 492 -18.65 -17.64 7.06
CA ALA A 492 -17.21 -17.67 7.07
C ALA A 492 -16.64 -18.76 6.11
N GLY A 493 -17.19 -19.97 6.16
CA GLY A 493 -16.78 -21.03 5.24
C GLY A 493 -17.05 -20.71 3.76
N ILE A 494 -18.17 -20.03 3.46
CA ILE A 494 -18.45 -19.57 2.09
C ILE A 494 -17.42 -18.51 1.65
N LEU A 495 -17.02 -17.63 2.54
CA LEU A 495 -15.97 -16.64 2.27
C LEU A 495 -14.60 -17.29 2.05
N ASP A 496 -14.26 -18.30 2.83
CA ASP A 496 -13.03 -19.07 2.62
C ASP A 496 -13.01 -19.76 1.26
N LEU A 497 -14.15 -20.36 0.83
CA LEU A 497 -14.27 -20.90 -0.53
C LEU A 497 -14.05 -19.85 -1.61
N ARG A 498 -14.66 -18.67 -1.44
CA ARG A 498 -14.48 -17.58 -2.41
C ARG A 498 -13.04 -17.08 -2.43
N ASN A 499 -12.40 -16.92 -1.27
CA ASN A 499 -11.01 -16.53 -1.18
C ASN A 499 -10.09 -17.53 -1.89
N GLY A 500 -10.28 -18.82 -1.67
CA GLY A 500 -9.56 -19.86 -2.40
C GLY A 500 -9.84 -19.85 -3.91
N HIS A 501 -11.10 -19.57 -4.32
CA HIS A 501 -11.45 -19.41 -5.72
C HIS A 501 -10.76 -18.18 -6.33
N TRP A 502 -10.69 -17.07 -5.61
CA TRP A 502 -10.02 -15.86 -6.03
C TRP A 502 -8.52 -16.06 -6.15
N LYS A 503 -7.85 -16.65 -5.15
CA LYS A 503 -6.42 -16.97 -5.17
C LYS A 503 -6.00 -17.88 -6.32
N THR A 504 -6.89 -18.78 -6.72
CA THR A 504 -6.65 -19.76 -7.82
C THR A 504 -7.10 -19.27 -9.19
N ARG A 505 -7.54 -18.01 -9.34
CA ARG A 505 -8.00 -17.43 -10.60
C ARG A 505 -6.87 -17.28 -11.63
N ALA A 506 -7.25 -17.22 -12.88
CA ALA A 506 -6.36 -16.71 -13.91
C ALA A 506 -6.20 -15.19 -13.77
N PHE A 507 -5.00 -14.69 -13.98
CA PHE A 507 -4.74 -13.26 -13.99
C PHE A 507 -3.62 -12.88 -14.96
N VAL A 508 -3.60 -11.63 -15.35
CA VAL A 508 -2.58 -11.06 -16.23
C VAL A 508 -1.84 -9.99 -15.45
N SER A 509 -0.52 -10.09 -15.42
CA SER A 509 0.34 -9.09 -14.80
C SER A 509 1.32 -8.48 -15.80
N PHE A 510 1.72 -7.25 -15.53
CA PHE A 510 2.64 -6.51 -16.34
C PHE A 510 3.87 -6.08 -15.54
N LYS A 511 5.04 -6.27 -16.15
CA LYS A 511 6.28 -5.66 -15.67
C LYS A 511 6.95 -4.99 -16.84
N THR A 512 7.38 -3.75 -16.66
CA THR A 512 8.04 -3.02 -17.73
C THR A 512 9.21 -2.20 -17.18
N SER A 513 10.28 -2.13 -17.94
CA SER A 513 11.39 -1.22 -17.69
C SER A 513 11.30 -0.06 -18.65
N ILE A 514 11.40 1.15 -18.16
CA ILE A 514 11.33 2.36 -18.96
C ILE A 514 12.61 3.16 -18.88
N ARG A 515 12.92 3.81 -19.96
CA ARG A 515 13.96 4.83 -20.02
C ARG A 515 13.37 6.14 -19.57
N ASN A 516 13.87 6.66 -18.44
CA ASN A 516 13.40 7.92 -17.89
C ASN A 516 13.57 9.07 -18.91
N GLY A 517 12.55 9.90 -19.07
CA GLY A 517 12.54 11.02 -20.03
C GLY A 517 12.18 10.65 -21.47
N MET A 518 11.64 9.44 -21.73
CA MET A 518 11.19 9.03 -23.06
C MET A 518 9.80 8.40 -23.08
N PRO A 519 8.70 9.12 -23.31
CA PRO A 519 8.56 10.59 -23.34
C PRO A 519 8.28 11.17 -21.95
N TRP A 520 8.05 10.32 -20.94
CA TRP A 520 7.61 10.70 -19.61
C TRP A 520 8.73 10.54 -18.58
N ILE A 521 8.75 11.44 -17.60
CA ILE A 521 9.72 11.46 -16.51
C ILE A 521 8.98 10.98 -15.24
N ALA A 522 9.54 9.95 -14.60
CA ALA A 522 9.05 9.50 -13.29
C ALA A 522 9.25 10.63 -12.27
N ASP A 523 8.30 10.74 -11.33
CA ASP A 523 8.21 11.76 -10.29
C ASP A 523 7.81 13.16 -10.77
N GLU A 524 7.83 13.44 -12.08
CA GLU A 524 7.34 14.72 -12.63
C GLU A 524 5.97 14.54 -13.31
N HIS A 525 5.83 13.54 -14.18
CA HIS A 525 4.60 13.30 -14.93
C HIS A 525 3.71 12.25 -14.30
N PHE A 526 4.27 11.30 -13.61
CA PHE A 526 3.58 10.28 -12.84
C PHE A 526 4.40 9.88 -11.63
N THR A 527 3.73 9.43 -10.58
CA THR A 527 4.35 9.00 -9.32
C THR A 527 3.87 7.61 -8.94
N LEU A 528 4.47 7.05 -7.89
CA LEU A 528 4.00 5.80 -7.29
C LEU A 528 2.50 5.86 -6.99
N GLY A 529 1.78 4.80 -7.31
CA GLY A 529 0.34 4.68 -7.13
C GLY A 529 -0.52 5.31 -8.23
N ASP A 530 0.05 6.09 -9.17
CA ASP A 530 -0.71 6.65 -10.29
C ASP A 530 -1.06 5.56 -11.31
N ARG A 531 -2.20 5.75 -11.97
CA ARG A 531 -2.59 4.88 -13.09
C ARG A 531 -1.84 5.30 -14.35
N VAL A 532 -1.18 4.34 -14.98
CA VAL A 532 -0.45 4.51 -16.22
C VAL A 532 -0.92 3.49 -17.24
N ALA A 533 -0.82 3.85 -18.51
CA ALA A 533 -1.18 2.97 -19.60
C ALA A 533 0.05 2.55 -20.40
N PHE A 534 0.09 1.29 -20.78
CA PHE A 534 1.13 0.71 -21.63
C PHE A 534 0.52 0.04 -22.84
N GLN A 535 1.08 0.31 -23.98
CA GLN A 535 0.74 -0.39 -25.21
C GLN A 535 1.73 -1.52 -25.44
N LEU A 536 1.23 -2.73 -25.61
CA LEU A 536 2.00 -3.89 -26.06
C LEU A 536 1.24 -4.54 -27.22
N GLY A 537 1.80 -4.44 -28.41
CA GLY A 537 1.11 -4.82 -29.64
C GLY A 537 -0.12 -3.94 -29.89
N SER A 538 -1.26 -4.55 -30.10
CA SER A 538 -2.54 -3.85 -30.37
C SER A 538 -3.34 -3.49 -29.10
N VAL A 539 -2.89 -3.89 -27.92
CA VAL A 539 -3.65 -3.77 -26.67
C VAL A 539 -3.04 -2.69 -25.80
N LEU A 540 -3.91 -1.82 -25.26
CA LEU A 540 -3.55 -0.82 -24.26
C LEU A 540 -3.97 -1.35 -22.89
N HIS A 541 -2.98 -1.49 -22.00
CA HIS A 541 -3.21 -1.92 -20.62
C HIS A 541 -3.10 -0.71 -19.70
N VAL A 542 -4.09 -0.52 -18.84
CA VAL A 542 -4.10 0.53 -17.82
C VAL A 542 -4.03 -0.12 -16.46
N ASP A 543 -2.99 0.21 -15.70
CA ASP A 543 -2.83 -0.33 -14.36
C ASP A 543 -2.16 0.68 -13.43
N GLN A 544 -2.11 0.36 -12.14
CA GLN A 544 -1.54 1.21 -11.10
C GLN A 544 -0.05 0.88 -10.91
N VAL A 545 0.77 1.91 -10.75
CA VAL A 545 2.21 1.73 -10.45
C VAL A 545 2.35 1.26 -9.01
N SER A 546 2.68 -0.01 -8.81
CA SER A 546 2.83 -0.65 -7.50
C SER A 546 4.23 -0.50 -6.91
N ALA A 547 5.26 -0.43 -7.75
CA ALA A 547 6.63 -0.15 -7.33
C ALA A 547 7.41 0.60 -8.41
N ILE A 548 8.32 1.45 -7.98
CA ILE A 548 9.29 2.15 -8.82
C ILE A 548 10.68 1.81 -8.31
N ARG A 549 11.47 1.14 -9.15
CA ARG A 549 12.86 0.84 -8.88
C ARG A 549 13.75 1.68 -9.77
N ARG A 550 14.67 2.40 -9.18
CA ARG A 550 15.68 3.21 -9.88
C ARG A 550 17.03 2.58 -9.66
N SER A 551 17.73 2.31 -10.74
CA SER A 551 19.08 1.75 -10.66
C SER A 551 20.02 2.46 -11.63
N TYR A 552 21.26 2.68 -11.21
CA TYR A 552 22.34 3.14 -12.06
C TYR A 552 23.68 2.68 -11.49
N ASP A 553 24.67 2.61 -12.34
CA ASP A 553 26.05 2.33 -11.96
C ASP A 553 27.03 3.33 -12.62
N ALA A 554 28.33 3.11 -12.43
CA ALA A 554 29.37 4.00 -12.94
C ALA A 554 29.31 4.13 -14.48
N ASP A 555 28.88 3.09 -15.18
CA ASP A 555 28.91 2.95 -16.63
C ASP A 555 27.52 3.02 -17.28
N SER A 556 26.47 2.76 -16.49
CA SER A 556 25.07 2.72 -16.96
C SER A 556 24.29 3.94 -16.50
N PRO A 557 23.47 4.53 -17.37
CA PRO A 557 22.59 5.64 -17.01
C PRO A 557 21.45 5.18 -16.12
N LEU A 558 20.71 6.14 -15.57
CA LEU A 558 19.54 5.89 -14.73
C LEU A 558 18.49 5.08 -15.47
N LEU A 559 18.25 3.87 -15.01
CA LEU A 559 17.18 2.98 -15.41
C LEU A 559 16.06 3.07 -14.40
N VAL A 560 14.84 3.21 -14.88
CA VAL A 560 13.63 3.17 -14.06
C VAL A 560 12.81 1.95 -14.45
N GLU A 561 12.65 1.03 -13.52
CA GLU A 561 11.81 -0.15 -13.67
C GLU A 561 10.49 0.11 -12.95
N LEU A 562 9.38 -0.11 -13.63
CA LEU A 562 8.05 0.00 -13.08
C LEU A 562 7.43 -1.38 -12.90
N SER A 563 6.92 -1.65 -11.72
CA SER A 563 6.00 -2.76 -11.51
C SER A 563 4.57 -2.23 -11.54
N LEU A 564 3.73 -2.90 -12.30
CA LEU A 564 2.33 -2.51 -12.49
C LEU A 564 1.41 -3.56 -11.93
N GLY A 565 0.31 -3.10 -11.34
CA GLY A 565 -0.68 -3.97 -10.74
C GLY A 565 -0.20 -4.64 -9.46
N GLN A 566 -1.11 -5.31 -8.78
CA GLN A 566 -0.82 -6.11 -7.61
C GLN A 566 -0.81 -7.58 -8.03
N ASP A 567 0.35 -8.16 -8.15
CA ASP A 567 0.56 -9.47 -8.77
C ASP A 567 -0.13 -10.66 -8.07
N LEU A 568 -0.40 -10.57 -6.76
CA LEU A 568 -0.86 -11.73 -5.99
C LEU A 568 -1.86 -11.42 -4.88
N ASP A 569 -1.98 -10.16 -4.44
CA ASP A 569 -2.69 -9.81 -3.19
C ASP A 569 -4.01 -9.07 -3.40
N GLU A 570 -4.56 -9.05 -4.62
CA GLU A 570 -5.94 -8.60 -4.80
C GLU A 570 -6.88 -9.53 -4.03
N GLU A 571 -7.45 -9.02 -2.97
CA GLU A 571 -8.43 -9.74 -2.17
C GLU A 571 -9.75 -9.91 -2.93
N ASP A 572 -10.47 -11.00 -2.65
CA ASP A 572 -11.82 -11.18 -3.20
C ASP A 572 -12.71 -9.98 -2.81
N PRO A 573 -13.37 -9.32 -3.77
CA PRO A 573 -14.27 -8.19 -3.52
C PRO A 573 -15.32 -8.47 -2.44
N VAL A 574 -15.85 -9.69 -2.37
CA VAL A 574 -16.82 -10.05 -1.34
C VAL A 574 -16.18 -10.19 0.04
N ALA A 575 -14.96 -10.70 0.14
CA ALA A 575 -14.22 -10.72 1.40
C ALA A 575 -13.96 -9.28 1.89
N LYS A 576 -13.59 -8.37 0.99
CA LYS A 576 -13.46 -6.94 1.25
C LYS A 576 -14.78 -6.32 1.76
N ALA A 577 -15.90 -6.59 1.09
CA ALA A 577 -17.22 -6.10 1.50
C ALA A 577 -17.62 -6.63 2.87
N MET A 578 -17.41 -7.93 3.13
CA MET A 578 -17.71 -8.55 4.42
C MET A 578 -16.83 -8.01 5.55
N ARG A 579 -15.56 -7.73 5.31
CA ARG A 579 -14.68 -7.07 6.29
C ARG A 579 -15.21 -5.68 6.64
N THR A 580 -15.67 -4.92 5.65
CA THR A 580 -16.30 -3.62 5.85
C THR A 580 -17.55 -3.75 6.74
N LEU A 581 -18.43 -4.71 6.44
CA LEU A 581 -19.63 -4.99 7.24
C LEU A 581 -19.28 -5.46 8.66
N ALA A 582 -18.29 -6.34 8.81
CA ALA A 582 -17.79 -6.77 10.12
C ALA A 582 -17.26 -5.59 10.95
N GLY A 583 -16.59 -4.63 10.31
CA GLY A 583 -16.18 -3.37 10.95
C GLY A 583 -17.37 -2.61 11.53
N PHE A 584 -18.49 -2.51 10.80
CA PHE A 584 -19.74 -1.91 11.31
C PHE A 584 -20.37 -2.70 12.46
N TRP A 585 -20.37 -4.04 12.40
CA TRP A 585 -20.89 -4.90 13.47
C TRP A 585 -20.04 -4.82 14.74
N ASN A 586 -18.72 -4.80 14.60
CA ASN A 586 -17.82 -4.60 15.75
C ASN A 586 -18.03 -3.23 16.40
N LEU A 587 -18.32 -2.21 15.60
CA LEU A 587 -18.72 -0.90 16.09
C LEU A 587 -20.00 -1.01 16.94
N ALA A 588 -21.05 -1.58 16.38
CA ALA A 588 -22.32 -1.74 17.07
C ALA A 588 -22.11 -2.52 18.38
N GLY A 589 -21.33 -3.61 18.36
CA GLY A 589 -20.98 -4.40 19.55
C GLY A 589 -20.25 -3.59 20.62
N THR A 590 -19.32 -2.73 20.21
CA THR A 590 -18.56 -1.88 21.15
C THR A 590 -19.44 -0.81 21.81
N PHE A 591 -20.40 -0.24 21.08
CA PHE A 591 -21.32 0.76 21.61
C PHE A 591 -22.49 0.14 22.42
N PHE A 592 -22.96 -1.03 22.04
CA PHE A 592 -24.12 -1.68 22.67
C PHE A 592 -23.74 -2.77 23.68
N GLY A 593 -22.47 -2.95 23.99
CA GLY A 593 -22.02 -3.70 25.17
C GLY A 593 -22.09 -5.22 25.10
N SER A 594 -22.03 -5.83 23.92
CA SER A 594 -21.86 -7.28 23.81
C SER A 594 -20.37 -7.63 23.66
N ASP A 595 -19.75 -8.07 24.73
CA ASP A 595 -18.34 -8.52 24.81
C ASP A 595 -18.06 -9.83 24.04
N SER A 596 -19.01 -10.33 23.27
CA SER A 596 -18.90 -11.67 22.68
C SER A 596 -19.60 -11.79 21.34
N MET A 597 -19.02 -11.20 20.30
CA MET A 597 -19.27 -11.69 18.95
C MET A 597 -18.01 -11.48 18.10
N PHE A 598 -17.28 -12.57 17.98
CA PHE A 598 -16.14 -12.96 17.11
C PHE A 598 -14.82 -13.09 17.82
#